data_538da8241aa2b77789aae7bd805d8d9a
#
_entry.id   538da8241aa2b77789aae7bd805d8d9a
#
_cell.length_a   1.000
_cell.length_b   1.000
_cell.length_c   1.000
_cell.angle_alpha   90.00
_cell.angle_beta   90.00
_cell.angle_gamma   90.00
#
_symmetry.space_group_name_H-M   'P 1'
#
loop_
_entity.id
_entity.type
_entity.pdbx_description
1 polymer ?
#
loop_
_entity_poly.entity_id
_entity_poly.type
_entity_poly.pdbx_seq_one_letter_code
_entity_poly.pdbx_strand_id
1 'polypeptide(L)'
;MFRRQDRNMLRSKKNILLFTFLVLINFQSFSHPHMWFTSSLEVIFAGKTLKGAYVTWTFDRFFSADIISGYDLNGDGVFSAAETADVYENAFSYTENYYYFTFIRQGEKRTSPEHIEKASFSVWQNKGIVSYRFFIDLSGFKGQEIFLACYDYTFFCDITYPENTAAKFIYDKTLISPSYSIIENKNYPVYYDPLGAMDDNRIYYKWAPGLNTYYPKEVRIRF
;
A
#
# COMPACT_ATOMS: atom_id res chain seq x y z
N MET A 1 -33.99 41.36 43.88
CA MET A 1 -33.19 40.12 44.00
C MET A 1 -33.49 39.07 42.93
N PHE A 2 -34.51 39.20 42.13
CA PHE A 2 -34.97 38.21 41.12
C PHE A 2 -34.22 38.24 39.76
N ARG A 3 -33.60 39.34 39.37
CA ARG A 3 -32.96 39.48 38.03
C ARG A 3 -31.61 38.76 37.84
N ARG A 4 -31.00 38.22 38.92
CA ARG A 4 -29.67 37.55 38.86
C ARG A 4 -29.78 36.03 38.63
N GLN A 5 -30.90 35.46 39.08
CA GLN A 5 -31.17 34.01 38.93
C GLN A 5 -31.52 33.64 37.49
N ASP A 6 -32.28 34.46 36.80
CA ASP A 6 -32.67 34.19 35.38
C ASP A 6 -31.50 34.25 34.42
N ARG A 7 -30.51 35.11 34.67
CA ARG A 7 -29.29 35.17 33.82
C ARG A 7 -28.40 33.94 33.94
N ASN A 8 -28.34 33.35 35.14
CA ASN A 8 -27.53 32.13 35.35
C ASN A 8 -28.19 30.88 34.76
N MET A 9 -29.53 30.83 34.81
CA MET A 9 -30.30 29.75 34.21
C MET A 9 -30.26 29.78 32.65
N LEU A 10 -30.32 31.00 32.07
CA LEU A 10 -30.17 31.19 30.61
C LEU A 10 -28.73 30.89 30.12
N ARG A 11 -27.68 31.20 30.91
CA ARG A 11 -26.30 30.81 30.60
C ARG A 11 -26.11 29.32 30.71
N SER A 12 -26.66 28.65 31.71
CA SER A 12 -26.61 27.21 31.88
C SER A 12 -27.28 26.47 30.72
N LYS A 13 -28.47 26.92 30.28
CA LYS A 13 -29.19 26.36 29.14
C LYS A 13 -28.43 26.55 27.81
N LYS A 14 -27.78 27.71 27.60
CA LYS A 14 -26.93 27.94 26.40
C LYS A 14 -25.69 27.06 26.40
N ASN A 15 -25.07 26.84 27.54
CA ASN A 15 -23.88 25.95 27.64
C ASN A 15 -24.25 24.48 27.45
N ILE A 16 -25.39 24.05 27.95
CA ILE A 16 -25.94 22.71 27.72
C ILE A 16 -26.26 22.51 26.24
N LEU A 17 -26.92 23.48 25.61
CA LEU A 17 -27.26 23.44 24.17
C LEU A 17 -26.01 23.41 23.30
N LEU A 18 -24.96 24.18 23.64
CA LEU A 18 -23.68 24.19 22.94
C LEU A 18 -22.93 22.85 23.12
N PHE A 19 -22.94 22.28 24.33
CA PHE A 19 -22.34 20.98 24.62
C PHE A 19 -23.08 19.85 23.89
N THR A 20 -24.42 19.88 23.86
CA THR A 20 -25.23 18.91 23.12
C THR A 20 -25.00 19.02 21.60
N PHE A 21 -24.81 20.22 21.09
CA PHE A 21 -24.49 20.44 19.65
C PHE A 21 -23.09 19.92 19.30
N LEU A 22 -22.09 20.08 20.19
CA LEU A 22 -20.74 19.53 20.00
C LEU A 22 -20.71 17.98 20.01
N VAL A 23 -21.57 17.37 20.82
CA VAL A 23 -21.67 15.89 20.90
C VAL A 23 -22.38 15.30 19.68
N LEU A 24 -23.18 16.10 18.96
CA LEU A 24 -23.89 15.67 17.75
C LEU A 24 -23.06 15.82 16.45
N ILE A 25 -21.86 16.38 16.53
CA ILE A 25 -20.93 16.33 15.40
C ILE A 25 -20.36 14.90 15.37
N ASN A 26 -21.07 14.02 14.69
CA ASN A 26 -20.52 12.73 14.30
C ASN A 26 -19.37 13.01 13.33
N PHE A 27 -18.13 12.98 13.81
CA PHE A 27 -16.97 12.81 12.96
C PHE A 27 -17.11 11.45 12.29
N GLN A 28 -17.57 11.41 11.07
CA GLN A 28 -17.42 10.23 10.24
C GLN A 28 -15.92 10.11 9.96
N SER A 29 -15.21 9.40 10.83
CA SER A 29 -13.87 8.97 10.53
C SER A 29 -13.98 7.85 9.48
N PHE A 30 -13.48 8.10 8.28
CA PHE A 30 -13.27 7.03 7.32
C PHE A 30 -12.32 6.02 7.97
N SER A 31 -12.69 4.75 7.94
CA SER A 31 -11.87 3.70 8.56
C SER A 31 -10.93 3.03 7.55
N HIS A 32 -11.24 3.06 6.26
CA HIS A 32 -10.36 2.60 5.19
C HIS A 32 -9.71 3.79 4.46
N PRO A 33 -8.41 3.69 4.09
CA PRO A 33 -7.45 2.62 4.39
C PRO A 33 -6.87 2.71 5.81
N HIS A 34 -6.32 1.58 6.31
CA HIS A 34 -5.67 1.48 7.63
C HIS A 34 -4.14 1.52 7.56
N MET A 35 -3.56 1.26 6.42
CA MET A 35 -2.12 1.25 6.19
C MET A 35 -1.78 2.01 4.91
N TRP A 36 -0.66 2.74 4.94
CA TRP A 36 -0.17 3.50 3.79
C TRP A 36 1.27 3.13 3.50
N PHE A 37 1.57 2.86 2.24
CA PHE A 37 2.96 2.70 1.81
C PHE A 37 3.15 3.09 0.34
N THR A 38 4.39 3.37 0.00
CA THR A 38 4.77 3.60 -1.39
C THR A 38 5.41 2.36 -1.97
N SER A 39 5.15 2.09 -3.26
CA SER A 39 5.79 1.02 -4.01
C SER A 39 6.67 1.60 -5.10
N SER A 40 7.88 1.09 -5.25
CA SER A 40 8.79 1.41 -6.35
C SER A 40 9.41 0.17 -6.96
N LEU A 41 9.82 0.26 -8.20
CA LEU A 41 10.30 -0.85 -9.01
C LEU A 41 11.74 -0.63 -9.46
N GLU A 42 12.56 -1.69 -9.39
CA GLU A 42 13.84 -1.75 -10.08
C GLU A 42 13.79 -2.87 -11.11
N VAL A 43 13.58 -2.50 -12.38
CA VAL A 43 13.33 -3.44 -13.48
C VAL A 43 14.65 -3.84 -14.13
N ILE A 44 14.87 -5.14 -14.27
CA ILE A 44 16.14 -5.71 -14.69
C ILE A 44 16.03 -6.35 -16.08
N PHE A 45 16.93 -5.96 -16.96
CA PHE A 45 17.10 -6.53 -18.28
C PHE A 45 18.47 -7.21 -18.41
N ALA A 46 18.51 -8.34 -19.08
CA ALA A 46 19.75 -8.96 -19.59
C ALA A 46 19.74 -8.90 -21.12
N GLY A 47 20.60 -8.07 -21.68
CA GLY A 47 20.52 -7.71 -23.09
C GLY A 47 19.19 -7.02 -23.40
N LYS A 48 18.42 -7.60 -24.31
CA LYS A 48 17.07 -7.12 -24.67
C LYS A 48 15.93 -7.84 -23.93
N THR A 49 16.27 -8.75 -23.02
CA THR A 49 15.27 -9.60 -22.36
C THR A 49 14.96 -9.10 -20.97
N LEU A 50 13.68 -8.90 -20.70
CA LEU A 50 13.17 -8.64 -19.34
C LEU A 50 13.44 -9.87 -18.46
N LYS A 51 14.03 -9.66 -17.29
CA LYS A 51 14.33 -10.70 -16.32
C LYS A 51 13.39 -10.68 -15.13
N GLY A 52 13.14 -9.52 -14.59
CA GLY A 52 12.31 -9.37 -13.41
C GLY A 52 12.35 -7.97 -12.89
N ALA A 53 11.78 -7.79 -11.73
CA ALA A 53 11.86 -6.53 -11.01
C ALA A 53 11.99 -6.78 -9.51
N TYR A 54 12.80 -5.99 -8.85
CA TYR A 54 12.65 -5.81 -7.42
C TYR A 54 11.52 -4.83 -7.15
N VAL A 55 10.61 -5.24 -6.31
CA VAL A 55 9.57 -4.38 -5.74
C VAL A 55 10.05 -3.92 -4.37
N THR A 56 9.98 -2.63 -4.11
CA THR A 56 10.31 -2.06 -2.80
C THR A 56 9.08 -1.37 -2.24
N TRP A 57 8.63 -1.79 -1.06
CA TRP A 57 7.60 -1.11 -0.28
C TRP A 57 8.27 -0.28 0.80
N THR A 58 7.86 0.97 0.95
CA THR A 58 8.30 1.85 2.02
C THR A 58 7.07 2.28 2.80
N PHE A 59 7.01 1.87 4.05
CA PHE A 59 5.83 1.96 4.88
C PHE A 59 5.69 3.31 5.58
N ASP A 60 4.49 3.57 6.05
CA ASP A 60 4.23 4.69 6.94
C ASP A 60 4.91 4.50 8.31
N ARG A 61 4.85 5.55 9.12
CA ARG A 61 5.54 5.58 10.42
C ARG A 61 4.92 4.62 11.43
N PHE A 62 3.61 4.37 11.36
CA PHE A 62 2.91 3.53 12.35
C PHE A 62 3.25 2.07 12.10
N PHE A 63 3.05 1.56 10.89
CA PHE A 63 3.43 0.20 10.54
C PHE A 63 4.94 -0.04 10.72
N SER A 64 5.76 0.96 10.38
CA SER A 64 7.21 0.87 10.60
C SER A 64 7.56 0.69 12.08
N ALA A 65 6.89 1.41 12.97
CA ALA A 65 7.12 1.29 14.41
C ALA A 65 6.73 -0.10 14.93
N ASP A 66 5.64 -0.67 14.43
CA ASP A 66 5.20 -2.02 14.80
C ASP A 66 6.22 -3.09 14.37
N ILE A 67 6.73 -2.99 13.14
CA ILE A 67 7.77 -3.91 12.63
C ILE A 67 9.07 -3.78 13.41
N ILE A 68 9.53 -2.56 13.68
CA ILE A 68 10.76 -2.35 14.48
C ILE A 68 10.56 -2.92 15.90
N SER A 69 9.44 -2.60 16.54
CA SER A 69 9.15 -3.09 17.90
C SER A 69 9.02 -4.61 17.98
N GLY A 70 8.49 -5.24 16.94
CA GLY A 70 8.24 -6.68 16.93
C GLY A 70 9.43 -7.54 16.51
N TYR A 71 10.35 -7.00 15.70
CA TYR A 71 11.37 -7.79 15.02
C TYR A 71 12.81 -7.30 15.18
N ASP A 72 13.08 -6.04 15.53
CA ASP A 72 14.42 -5.56 15.91
C ASP A 72 14.62 -5.88 17.41
N LEU A 73 14.89 -7.17 17.69
CA LEU A 73 14.86 -7.69 19.06
C LEU A 73 15.99 -7.17 19.94
N ASN A 74 17.12 -6.79 19.35
CA ASN A 74 18.27 -6.26 20.05
C ASN A 74 18.26 -4.72 20.14
N GLY A 75 17.35 -4.06 19.37
CA GLY A 75 17.15 -2.62 19.37
C GLY A 75 18.32 -1.84 18.77
N ASP A 76 19.14 -2.47 17.90
CA ASP A 76 20.31 -1.83 17.30
C ASP A 76 19.98 -1.01 16.03
N GLY A 77 18.73 -1.10 15.57
CA GLY A 77 18.23 -0.39 14.37
C GLY A 77 18.62 -1.04 13.05
N VAL A 78 19.14 -2.28 13.08
CA VAL A 78 19.52 -3.05 11.90
C VAL A 78 18.87 -4.43 11.98
N PHE A 79 18.17 -4.84 10.93
CA PHE A 79 17.64 -6.21 10.88
C PHE A 79 18.74 -7.19 10.51
N SER A 80 19.16 -8.03 11.45
CA SER A 80 20.07 -9.15 11.22
C SER A 80 19.48 -10.18 10.25
N ALA A 81 20.26 -11.14 9.81
CA ALA A 81 19.75 -12.23 8.94
C ALA A 81 18.65 -13.06 9.64
N ALA A 82 18.74 -13.27 10.95
CA ALA A 82 17.72 -13.98 11.72
C ALA A 82 16.42 -13.16 11.84
N GLU A 83 16.51 -11.88 12.16
CA GLU A 83 15.36 -10.97 12.24
C GLU A 83 14.71 -10.74 10.86
N THR A 84 15.52 -10.64 9.79
CA THR A 84 15.00 -10.59 8.41
C THR A 84 14.21 -11.85 8.07
N ALA A 85 14.71 -13.03 8.48
CA ALA A 85 14.01 -14.28 8.28
C ALA A 85 12.70 -14.33 9.08
N ASP A 86 12.68 -13.79 10.28
CA ASP A 86 11.49 -13.71 11.12
C ASP A 86 10.44 -12.76 10.54
N VAL A 87 10.85 -11.58 10.07
CA VAL A 87 9.96 -10.65 9.33
C VAL A 87 9.37 -11.33 8.09
N TYR A 88 10.18 -12.08 7.33
CA TYR A 88 9.67 -12.81 6.17
C TYR A 88 8.58 -13.81 6.57
N GLU A 89 8.85 -14.67 7.53
CA GLU A 89 7.95 -15.77 7.94
C GLU A 89 6.66 -15.25 8.61
N ASN A 90 6.78 -14.24 9.49
CA ASN A 90 5.72 -13.85 10.40
C ASN A 90 5.04 -12.52 10.07
N ALA A 91 5.50 -11.81 9.02
CA ALA A 91 4.85 -10.60 8.53
C ALA A 91 4.66 -10.62 7.01
N PHE A 92 5.75 -10.80 6.23
CA PHE A 92 5.69 -10.69 4.78
C PHE A 92 4.93 -11.86 4.12
N SER A 93 5.16 -13.11 4.54
CA SER A 93 4.59 -14.30 3.90
C SER A 93 3.06 -14.28 3.84
N TYR A 94 2.39 -13.68 4.81
CA TYR A 94 0.93 -13.54 4.83
C TYR A 94 0.37 -12.73 3.66
N THR A 95 1.20 -11.90 3.02
CA THR A 95 0.80 -11.12 1.83
C THR A 95 0.56 -12.01 0.60
N GLU A 96 0.97 -13.27 0.62
CA GLU A 96 0.64 -14.29 -0.37
C GLU A 96 -0.88 -14.44 -0.54
N ASN A 97 -1.63 -14.40 0.55
CA ASN A 97 -3.09 -14.46 0.55
C ASN A 97 -3.73 -13.26 -0.17
N TYR A 98 -2.96 -12.21 -0.43
CA TYR A 98 -3.35 -10.97 -1.10
C TYR A 98 -2.53 -10.77 -2.39
N TYR A 99 -2.00 -11.87 -2.98
CA TYR A 99 -1.18 -11.86 -4.21
C TYR A 99 0.06 -10.96 -4.09
N TYR A 100 0.65 -10.84 -2.91
CA TYR A 100 1.74 -9.91 -2.60
C TYR A 100 1.42 -8.46 -3.04
N PHE A 101 0.14 -8.08 -3.01
CA PHE A 101 -0.38 -6.81 -3.56
C PHE A 101 0.17 -6.49 -4.95
N THR A 102 0.66 -7.46 -5.70
CA THR A 102 1.39 -7.28 -6.96
C THR A 102 0.67 -7.96 -8.11
N PHE A 103 0.31 -7.18 -9.12
CA PHE A 103 -0.38 -7.66 -10.32
C PHE A 103 0.43 -7.31 -11.55
N ILE A 104 0.51 -8.27 -12.46
CA ILE A 104 1.31 -8.23 -13.68
C ILE A 104 0.35 -8.38 -14.85
N ARG A 105 0.33 -7.41 -15.77
CA ARG A 105 -0.57 -7.46 -16.92
C ARG A 105 0.22 -7.34 -18.22
N GLN A 106 -0.12 -8.20 -19.19
CA GLN A 106 0.34 -8.14 -20.58
C GLN A 106 -0.88 -8.27 -21.49
N GLY A 107 -1.17 -7.25 -22.27
CA GLY A 107 -2.43 -7.15 -22.99
C GLY A 107 -3.63 -7.17 -22.00
N GLU A 108 -4.54 -8.12 -22.21
CA GLU A 108 -5.70 -8.34 -21.34
C GLU A 108 -5.44 -9.38 -20.23
N LYS A 109 -4.35 -10.14 -20.33
CA LYS A 109 -4.00 -11.17 -19.34
C LYS A 109 -3.36 -10.51 -18.12
N ARG A 110 -3.98 -10.74 -16.95
CA ARG A 110 -3.46 -10.34 -15.64
C ARG A 110 -3.12 -11.57 -14.81
N THR A 111 -1.98 -11.54 -14.17
CA THR A 111 -1.47 -12.56 -13.24
C THR A 111 -0.89 -11.88 -12.00
N SER A 112 -0.44 -12.66 -11.05
CA SER A 112 0.32 -12.21 -9.88
C SER A 112 1.49 -13.19 -9.65
N PRO A 113 2.51 -12.83 -8.86
CA PRO A 113 3.52 -13.80 -8.44
C PRO A 113 2.86 -14.97 -7.71
N GLU A 114 3.23 -16.20 -8.08
CA GLU A 114 2.77 -17.40 -7.37
C GLU A 114 3.51 -17.58 -6.05
N HIS A 115 4.78 -17.18 -6.04
CA HIS A 115 5.66 -17.28 -4.88
C HIS A 115 6.74 -16.19 -4.94
N ILE A 116 7.20 -15.76 -3.77
CA ILE A 116 8.37 -14.89 -3.61
C ILE A 116 9.46 -15.67 -2.89
N GLU A 117 10.59 -15.85 -3.54
CA GLU A 117 11.74 -16.55 -2.96
C GLU A 117 12.26 -15.82 -1.72
N LYS A 118 12.31 -16.51 -0.58
CA LYS A 118 12.82 -15.95 0.69
C LYS A 118 14.21 -15.34 0.53
N ALA A 119 15.07 -15.94 -0.28
CA ALA A 119 16.42 -15.44 -0.55
C ALA A 119 16.44 -14.09 -1.27
N SER A 120 15.34 -13.68 -1.91
CA SER A 120 15.20 -12.38 -2.56
C SER A 120 14.68 -11.29 -1.65
N PHE A 121 14.13 -11.68 -0.49
CA PHE A 121 13.54 -10.73 0.45
C PHE A 121 14.62 -10.04 1.28
N SER A 122 14.41 -8.78 1.54
CA SER A 122 15.19 -7.98 2.48
C SER A 122 14.31 -6.94 3.18
N VAL A 123 14.66 -6.65 4.42
CA VAL A 123 14.07 -5.61 5.22
C VAL A 123 15.17 -4.71 5.79
N TRP A 124 14.90 -3.42 5.82
CA TRP A 124 15.77 -2.44 6.50
C TRP A 124 14.91 -1.28 7.02
N GLN A 125 15.50 -0.49 7.89
CA GLN A 125 14.91 0.76 8.33
C GLN A 125 15.88 1.93 8.07
N ASN A 126 15.31 3.11 7.84
CA ASN A 126 16.04 4.36 7.77
C ASN A 126 15.25 5.42 8.54
N LYS A 127 15.84 5.94 9.63
CA LYS A 127 15.21 6.95 10.51
C LYS A 127 13.81 6.53 11.00
N GLY A 128 13.66 5.27 11.34
CA GLY A 128 12.40 4.69 11.83
C GLY A 128 11.35 4.42 10.75
N ILE A 129 11.74 4.44 9.47
CA ILE A 129 10.88 4.05 8.34
C ILE A 129 11.37 2.73 7.79
N VAL A 130 10.52 1.72 7.84
CA VAL A 130 10.81 0.36 7.35
C VAL A 130 10.54 0.27 5.86
N SER A 131 11.38 -0.48 5.17
CA SER A 131 11.18 -0.88 3.78
C SER A 131 11.36 -2.38 3.63
N TYR A 132 10.51 -3.00 2.81
CA TYR A 132 10.65 -4.36 2.30
C TYR A 132 11.07 -4.32 0.85
N ARG A 133 11.89 -5.30 0.43
CA ARG A 133 12.26 -5.48 -0.97
C ARG A 133 12.26 -6.96 -1.30
N PHE A 134 11.67 -7.30 -2.44
CA PHE A 134 11.59 -8.68 -2.93
C PHE A 134 11.62 -8.71 -4.45
N PHE A 135 12.03 -9.83 -5.02
CA PHE A 135 12.13 -10.01 -6.47
C PHE A 135 10.91 -10.73 -7.03
N ILE A 136 10.43 -10.23 -8.18
CA ILE A 136 9.42 -10.90 -9.01
C ILE A 136 10.07 -11.32 -10.33
N ASP A 137 9.92 -12.60 -10.72
CA ASP A 137 10.39 -13.10 -12.00
C ASP A 137 9.42 -12.70 -13.13
N LEU A 138 9.95 -12.02 -14.14
CA LEU A 138 9.22 -11.60 -15.33
C LEU A 138 9.81 -12.22 -16.61
N SER A 139 10.73 -13.17 -16.50
CA SER A 139 11.43 -13.78 -17.64
C SER A 139 10.49 -14.52 -18.59
N GLY A 140 9.34 -14.96 -18.11
CA GLY A 140 8.28 -15.60 -18.89
C GLY A 140 7.49 -14.66 -19.78
N PHE A 141 7.54 -13.35 -19.53
CA PHE A 141 6.79 -12.35 -20.32
C PHE A 141 7.49 -12.05 -21.64
N LYS A 142 6.68 -11.96 -22.71
CA LYS A 142 7.15 -11.71 -24.09
C LYS A 142 6.61 -10.36 -24.59
N GLY A 143 7.32 -9.75 -25.52
CA GLY A 143 6.92 -8.48 -26.13
C GLY A 143 7.69 -7.30 -25.53
N GLN A 144 7.22 -6.09 -25.80
CA GLN A 144 7.92 -4.83 -25.50
C GLN A 144 7.12 -3.92 -24.55
N GLU A 145 6.08 -4.45 -23.93
CA GLU A 145 5.23 -3.70 -23.02
C GLU A 145 4.68 -4.61 -21.94
N ILE A 146 4.80 -4.15 -20.69
CA ILE A 146 4.24 -4.82 -19.51
C ILE A 146 3.72 -3.76 -18.53
N PHE A 147 2.72 -4.13 -17.76
CA PHE A 147 2.12 -3.28 -16.71
C PHE A 147 2.29 -3.96 -15.37
N LEU A 148 2.84 -3.24 -14.42
CA LEU A 148 2.98 -3.70 -13.04
C LEU A 148 2.14 -2.81 -12.14
N ALA A 149 1.27 -3.42 -11.34
CA ALA A 149 0.43 -2.71 -10.39
C ALA A 149 0.68 -3.24 -8.98
N CYS A 150 0.82 -2.32 -8.03
CA CYS A 150 0.75 -2.64 -6.61
C CYS A 150 -0.51 -2.00 -6.04
N TYR A 151 -1.44 -2.83 -5.55
CA TYR A 151 -2.64 -2.37 -4.87
C TYR A 151 -3.27 -3.50 -4.05
N ASP A 152 -4.05 -3.11 -3.06
CA ASP A 152 -4.84 -4.02 -2.26
C ASP A 152 -6.28 -4.02 -2.75
N TYR A 153 -6.80 -5.18 -3.14
CA TYR A 153 -8.18 -5.30 -3.63
C TYR A 153 -9.24 -5.30 -2.52
N THR A 154 -8.84 -5.26 -1.24
CA THR A 154 -9.70 -4.97 -0.10
C THR A 154 -9.69 -3.49 0.29
N PHE A 155 -8.71 -2.74 -0.23
CA PHE A 155 -8.40 -1.36 0.12
C PHE A 155 -8.11 -1.14 1.62
N PHE A 156 -7.64 -2.19 2.30
CA PHE A 156 -7.08 -2.06 3.64
C PHE A 156 -5.79 -1.24 3.60
N CYS A 157 -5.00 -1.42 2.53
CA CYS A 157 -3.78 -0.66 2.26
C CYS A 157 -4.00 0.32 1.11
N ASP A 158 -3.63 1.60 1.31
CA ASP A 158 -3.45 2.57 0.23
C ASP A 158 -1.99 2.52 -0.24
N ILE A 159 -1.79 2.06 -1.48
CA ILE A 159 -0.47 1.86 -2.08
C ILE A 159 -0.28 2.86 -3.20
N THR A 160 0.72 3.72 -3.05
CA THR A 160 1.02 4.77 -4.02
C THR A 160 2.39 4.59 -4.67
N TYR A 161 2.63 5.29 -5.77
CA TYR A 161 3.94 5.37 -6.41
C TYR A 161 4.55 6.75 -6.23
N PRO A 162 5.85 6.85 -5.91
CA PRO A 162 6.53 8.14 -5.91
C PRO A 162 6.59 8.68 -7.36
N GLU A 163 6.12 9.91 -7.58
CA GLU A 163 5.86 10.48 -8.91
C GLU A 163 7.03 10.34 -9.90
N ASN A 164 8.26 10.60 -9.46
CA ASN A 164 9.44 10.65 -10.35
C ASN A 164 10.36 9.44 -10.22
N THR A 165 10.09 8.51 -9.29
CA THR A 165 10.96 7.38 -8.96
C THR A 165 10.20 6.07 -8.84
N ALA A 166 9.01 5.99 -9.45
CA ALA A 166 8.18 4.77 -9.43
C ALA A 166 8.89 3.58 -10.06
N ALA A 167 9.70 3.80 -11.09
CA ALA A 167 10.51 2.74 -11.66
C ALA A 167 11.91 3.26 -12.07
N LYS A 168 12.92 2.43 -11.85
CA LYS A 168 14.26 2.56 -12.41
C LYS A 168 14.62 1.30 -13.17
N PHE A 169 15.61 1.41 -14.07
CA PHE A 169 15.96 0.33 -14.97
C PHE A 169 17.44 -0.02 -14.86
N ILE A 170 17.72 -1.32 -14.81
CA ILE A 170 19.06 -1.89 -14.93
C ILE A 170 19.13 -2.55 -16.32
N TYR A 171 19.87 -1.96 -17.22
CA TYR A 171 19.90 -2.35 -18.64
C TYR A 171 21.17 -1.87 -19.34
N ASP A 172 21.45 -2.44 -20.51
CA ASP A 172 22.49 -1.97 -21.42
C ASP A 172 21.92 -0.89 -22.36
N LYS A 173 22.40 0.33 -22.20
CA LYS A 173 21.95 1.52 -22.96
C LYS A 173 22.24 1.41 -24.46
N THR A 174 23.13 0.50 -24.88
CA THR A 174 23.44 0.28 -26.30
C THR A 174 22.41 -0.62 -26.99
N LEU A 175 21.60 -1.36 -26.22
CA LEU A 175 20.69 -2.38 -26.74
C LEU A 175 19.22 -2.00 -26.68
N ILE A 176 18.81 -1.29 -25.62
CA ILE A 176 17.41 -0.87 -25.40
C ILE A 176 17.36 0.51 -24.72
N SER A 177 16.18 1.11 -24.73
CA SER A 177 15.89 2.38 -24.05
C SER A 177 14.54 2.28 -23.34
N PRO A 178 14.48 1.61 -22.18
CA PRO A 178 13.23 1.43 -21.46
C PRO A 178 12.72 2.75 -20.89
N SER A 179 11.40 2.84 -20.83
CA SER A 179 10.69 3.99 -20.27
C SER A 179 9.49 3.52 -19.46
N TYR A 180 8.98 4.37 -18.58
CA TYR A 180 7.74 4.09 -17.87
C TYR A 180 6.80 5.29 -17.85
N SER A 181 5.53 4.99 -17.62
CA SER A 181 4.51 5.97 -17.27
C SER A 181 3.55 5.33 -16.23
N ILE A 182 2.94 6.16 -15.40
CA ILE A 182 1.91 5.70 -14.46
C ILE A 182 0.56 5.99 -15.11
N ILE A 183 -0.29 4.98 -15.19
CA ILE A 183 -1.64 5.10 -15.75
C ILE A 183 -2.67 4.57 -14.75
N GLU A 184 -3.86 5.16 -14.73
CA GLU A 184 -5.00 4.63 -13.98
C GLU A 184 -5.70 3.56 -14.82
N ASN A 185 -5.97 2.39 -14.22
CA ASN A 185 -6.67 1.31 -14.91
C ASN A 185 -8.11 1.15 -14.37
N LYS A 186 -9.07 1.63 -15.15
CA LYS A 186 -10.50 1.58 -14.80
C LYS A 186 -11.16 0.21 -15.04
N ASN A 187 -10.44 -0.74 -15.64
CA ASN A 187 -10.95 -2.09 -15.89
C ASN A 187 -10.91 -3.00 -14.65
N TYR A 188 -10.19 -2.57 -13.61
CA TYR A 188 -10.03 -3.34 -12.35
C TYR A 188 -10.42 -2.48 -11.14
N PRO A 189 -11.67 -2.01 -11.05
CA PRO A 189 -12.11 -1.21 -9.91
C PRO A 189 -12.06 -2.03 -8.62
N VAL A 190 -11.62 -1.41 -7.56
CA VAL A 190 -11.70 -1.94 -6.19
C VAL A 190 -12.84 -1.21 -5.49
N TYR A 191 -13.81 -1.96 -4.98
CA TYR A 191 -14.91 -1.43 -4.20
C TYR A 191 -14.65 -1.72 -2.72
N TYR A 192 -14.87 -0.74 -1.88
CA TYR A 192 -14.62 -0.87 -0.45
C TYR A 192 -15.63 -0.06 0.37
N ASP A 193 -15.89 -0.49 1.60
CA ASP A 193 -16.71 0.25 2.54
C ASP A 193 -15.84 1.28 3.27
N PRO A 194 -16.03 2.60 3.06
CA PRO A 194 -15.23 3.62 3.71
C PRO A 194 -15.47 3.71 5.22
N LEU A 195 -16.52 3.06 5.73
CA LEU A 195 -16.88 3.00 7.15
C LEU A 195 -16.73 1.58 7.71
N GLY A 196 -16.15 0.66 6.95
CA GLY A 196 -15.94 -0.73 7.36
C GLY A 196 -15.14 -0.82 8.66
N ALA A 197 -15.37 -1.89 9.42
CA ALA A 197 -14.61 -2.12 10.67
C ALA A 197 -13.12 -2.35 10.36
N MET A 198 -12.28 -2.17 11.37
CA MET A 198 -10.82 -2.29 11.25
C MET A 198 -10.35 -3.71 10.82
N ASP A 199 -11.18 -4.71 11.04
CA ASP A 199 -10.98 -6.10 10.64
C ASP A 199 -11.76 -6.46 9.36
N ASP A 200 -12.37 -5.48 8.69
CA ASP A 200 -13.12 -5.71 7.45
C ASP A 200 -12.15 -5.91 6.27
N ASN A 201 -11.95 -7.18 5.92
CA ASN A 201 -11.16 -7.62 4.78
C ASN A 201 -12.03 -8.17 3.65
N ARG A 202 -13.30 -7.80 3.59
CA ARG A 202 -14.24 -8.28 2.57
C ARG A 202 -13.87 -7.77 1.19
N ILE A 203 -14.03 -8.66 0.22
CA ILE A 203 -13.87 -8.32 -1.19
C ILE A 203 -15.24 -8.06 -1.79
N TYR A 204 -15.42 -6.88 -2.35
CA TYR A 204 -16.64 -6.51 -3.05
C TYR A 204 -16.42 -6.63 -4.56
N TYR A 205 -17.05 -7.62 -5.18
CA TYR A 205 -16.93 -7.87 -6.63
C TYR A 205 -17.81 -6.96 -7.50
N LYS A 206 -18.75 -6.24 -6.87
CA LYS A 206 -19.68 -5.32 -7.54
C LYS A 206 -19.88 -4.09 -6.68
N TRP A 207 -20.06 -2.97 -7.35
CA TRP A 207 -20.45 -1.75 -6.67
C TRP A 207 -21.85 -1.91 -6.05
N ALA A 208 -22.03 -1.37 -4.87
CA ALA A 208 -23.31 -1.25 -4.16
C ALA A 208 -23.40 0.11 -3.46
N PRO A 209 -24.61 0.61 -3.14
CA PRO A 209 -24.78 1.82 -2.36
C PRO A 209 -24.02 1.76 -1.03
N GLY A 210 -23.27 2.82 -0.71
CA GLY A 210 -22.42 2.91 0.47
C GLY A 210 -20.96 2.55 0.21
N LEU A 211 -20.63 1.88 -0.92
CA LEU A 211 -19.26 1.58 -1.28
C LEU A 211 -18.60 2.72 -2.06
N ASN A 212 -17.34 2.96 -1.77
CA ASN A 212 -16.45 3.77 -2.59
C ASN A 212 -15.77 2.93 -3.66
N THR A 213 -15.17 3.61 -4.64
CA THR A 213 -14.43 2.97 -5.73
C THR A 213 -13.03 3.55 -5.80
N TYR A 214 -12.04 2.67 -5.78
CA TYR A 214 -10.65 2.98 -6.09
C TYR A 214 -10.28 2.38 -7.45
N TYR A 215 -9.58 3.14 -8.29
CA TYR A 215 -9.04 2.65 -9.55
C TYR A 215 -7.53 2.48 -9.42
N PRO A 216 -7.01 1.25 -9.48
CA PRO A 216 -5.59 0.99 -9.35
C PRO A 216 -4.76 1.71 -10.40
N LYS A 217 -3.60 2.18 -10.00
CA LYS A 217 -2.58 2.70 -10.92
C LYS A 217 -1.63 1.58 -11.33
N GLU A 218 -1.22 1.59 -12.59
CA GLU A 218 -0.25 0.66 -13.15
C GLU A 218 0.99 1.44 -13.62
N VAL A 219 2.15 0.89 -13.35
CA VAL A 219 3.41 1.32 -13.97
C VAL A 219 3.52 0.60 -15.32
N ARG A 220 3.25 1.33 -16.40
CA ARG A 220 3.42 0.87 -17.78
C ARG A 220 4.87 0.96 -18.15
N ILE A 221 5.50 -0.14 -18.50
CA ILE A 221 6.90 -0.24 -18.91
C ILE A 221 6.97 -0.62 -20.38
N ARG A 222 7.76 0.13 -21.15
CA ARG A 222 8.06 -0.12 -22.57
C ARG A 222 9.56 -0.25 -22.77
N PHE A 223 9.99 -1.18 -23.62
CA PHE A 223 11.41 -1.46 -23.87
C PHE A 223 11.66 -2.10 -25.23
#